data_0ab0918ec9b615a3ab3eeb94b8e2dff2
#
_entry.id   0ab0918ec9b615a3ab3eeb94b8e2dff2
#
_cell.length_a   1.000
_cell.length_b   1.000
_cell.length_c   1.000
_cell.angle_alpha   90.00
_cell.angle_beta   90.00
_cell.angle_gamma   90.00
#
_symmetry.space_group_name_H-M   'P 1'
#
loop_
_entity.id
_entity.type
_entity.pdbx_description
1 polymer ?
#
loop_
_entity_poly.entity_id
_entity_poly.type
_entity_poly.pdbx_seq_one_letter_code
_entity_poly.pdbx_strand_id
1 'polypeptide(L)'
;ASNLAMALAKKYRAVMLIDADLRNPTQIRLLGRKAMGKEGLDRLLQGTDLSENRVMQAAAYDEETNLVTLISETPCRNAAKLLASPDMAELLSVVRKTMDYVIIDSSPMGMFADGDMLADVADHTLLVVRQDVVSACDINDAIDAISQGKATFLGCVLNNMQTGSLLSRISGYRYGYAYGYGYGRESRGGRSEEGSR
;
A
#
# COMPACT_ATOMS: atom_id res chain seq x y z
N ALA A 1 -0.49 0.33 2.14
CA ALA A 1 -1.17 0.12 0.84
C ALA A 1 -1.74 -1.29 0.71
N SER A 2 -0.96 -2.39 0.86
CA SER A 2 -1.40 -3.79 0.63
C SER A 2 -2.69 -4.16 1.39
N ASN A 3 -2.76 -3.89 2.70
CA ASN A 3 -3.95 -4.24 3.50
C ASN A 3 -5.21 -3.52 3.00
N LEU A 4 -5.10 -2.28 2.55
CA LEU A 4 -6.21 -1.54 1.96
C LEU A 4 -6.62 -2.16 0.63
N ALA A 5 -5.65 -2.43 -0.25
CA ALA A 5 -5.90 -3.07 -1.54
C ALA A 5 -6.59 -4.44 -1.38
N MET A 6 -6.08 -5.30 -0.49
CA MET A 6 -6.70 -6.60 -0.18
C MET A 6 -8.11 -6.47 0.43
N ALA A 7 -8.35 -5.47 1.28
CA ALA A 7 -9.68 -5.22 1.85
C ALA A 7 -10.67 -4.78 0.78
N LEU A 8 -10.25 -3.95 -0.17
CA LEU A 8 -11.06 -3.55 -1.32
C LEU A 8 -11.31 -4.73 -2.27
N ALA A 9 -10.29 -5.55 -2.56
CA ALA A 9 -10.40 -6.71 -3.44
C ALA A 9 -11.40 -7.77 -2.94
N LYS A 10 -11.63 -7.84 -1.62
CA LYS A 10 -12.71 -8.68 -1.06
C LYS A 10 -14.12 -8.19 -1.39
N LYS A 11 -14.27 -6.89 -1.67
CA LYS A 11 -15.57 -6.24 -1.90
C LYS A 11 -15.83 -5.94 -3.37
N TYR A 12 -14.79 -5.60 -4.11
CA TYR A 12 -14.83 -5.16 -5.51
C TYR A 12 -14.16 -6.19 -6.41
N ARG A 13 -14.54 -6.23 -7.69
CA ARG A 13 -14.07 -7.27 -8.63
C ARG A 13 -12.71 -6.98 -9.21
N ALA A 14 -12.39 -5.71 -9.42
CA ALA A 14 -11.18 -5.29 -10.12
C ALA A 14 -10.42 -4.25 -9.28
N VAL A 15 -9.44 -4.73 -8.51
CA VAL A 15 -8.58 -3.87 -7.68
C VAL A 15 -7.13 -4.12 -8.03
N MET A 16 -6.40 -3.03 -8.31
CA MET A 16 -4.97 -3.08 -8.60
C MET A 16 -4.17 -2.38 -7.49
N LEU A 17 -3.05 -2.99 -7.10
CA LEU A 17 -2.01 -2.37 -6.28
C LEU A 17 -0.79 -2.10 -7.15
N ILE A 18 -0.37 -0.84 -7.20
CA ILE A 18 0.86 -0.40 -7.87
C ILE A 18 1.88 -0.03 -6.81
N ASP A 19 3.05 -0.69 -6.80
CA ASP A 19 4.20 -0.28 -5.98
C ASP A 19 5.00 0.78 -6.74
N ALA A 20 4.70 2.06 -6.45
CA ALA A 20 5.38 3.21 -7.03
C ALA A 20 6.53 3.72 -6.14
N ASP A 21 6.82 3.08 -4.99
CA ASP A 21 8.10 3.28 -4.28
C ASP A 21 9.24 2.59 -5.06
N LEU A 22 9.52 3.11 -6.25
CA LEU A 22 10.58 2.60 -7.13
C LEU A 22 11.97 2.75 -6.52
N ARG A 23 12.12 3.52 -5.44
CA ARG A 23 13.40 3.67 -4.73
C ARG A 23 13.67 2.53 -3.77
N ASN A 24 12.63 2.04 -3.13
CA ASN A 24 12.71 0.94 -2.17
C ASN A 24 11.45 0.07 -2.24
N PRO A 25 11.25 -0.69 -3.33
CA PRO A 25 10.06 -1.50 -3.50
C PRO A 25 9.94 -2.51 -2.37
N THR A 26 8.84 -2.44 -1.64
CA THR A 26 8.62 -3.25 -0.44
C THR A 26 7.43 -4.20 -0.55
N GLN A 27 6.53 -3.96 -1.48
CA GLN A 27 5.30 -4.73 -1.61
C GLN A 27 5.57 -6.20 -1.94
N ILE A 28 6.63 -6.50 -2.69
CA ILE A 28 7.05 -7.88 -2.97
C ILE A 28 7.40 -8.67 -1.70
N ARG A 29 7.97 -8.01 -0.68
CA ARG A 29 8.31 -8.66 0.60
C ARG A 29 7.06 -8.97 1.44
N LEU A 30 6.00 -8.18 1.28
CA LEU A 30 4.75 -8.33 2.00
C LEU A 30 3.82 -9.36 1.34
N LEU A 31 3.75 -9.34 0.01
CA LEU A 31 2.81 -10.17 -0.77
C LEU A 31 3.44 -11.46 -1.30
N GLY A 32 4.77 -11.54 -1.28
CA GLY A 32 5.51 -12.69 -1.80
C GLY A 32 5.67 -12.69 -3.33
N ARG A 33 6.42 -13.67 -3.83
CA ARG A 33 6.74 -13.76 -5.27
C ARG A 33 5.54 -13.96 -6.19
N LYS A 34 4.45 -14.49 -5.68
CA LYS A 34 3.20 -14.63 -6.45
C LYS A 34 2.59 -13.30 -6.90
N ALA A 35 2.92 -12.22 -6.20
CA ALA A 35 2.50 -10.86 -6.56
C ALA A 35 3.40 -10.20 -7.62
N MET A 36 4.44 -10.88 -8.11
CA MET A 36 5.26 -10.42 -9.23
C MET A 36 4.66 -10.82 -10.55
N GLY A 37 4.39 -9.81 -11.39
CA GLY A 37 4.06 -10.01 -12.79
C GLY A 37 5.29 -10.34 -13.64
N LYS A 38 5.10 -10.33 -14.97
CA LYS A 38 6.20 -10.57 -15.91
C LYS A 38 7.20 -9.41 -15.95
N GLU A 39 6.74 -8.21 -15.64
CA GLU A 39 7.56 -6.99 -15.59
C GLU A 39 7.14 -6.12 -14.43
N GLY A 40 8.10 -5.36 -13.88
CA GLY A 40 7.82 -4.33 -12.90
C GLY A 40 7.34 -3.02 -13.52
N LEU A 41 6.78 -2.15 -12.68
CA LEU A 41 6.36 -0.80 -13.08
C LEU A 41 7.48 -0.04 -13.77
N ASP A 42 8.71 -0.13 -13.24
CA ASP A 42 9.89 0.55 -13.78
C ASP A 42 10.18 0.16 -15.23
N ARG A 43 10.07 -1.10 -15.59
CA ARG A 43 10.28 -1.59 -16.96
C ARG A 43 9.13 -1.24 -17.88
N LEU A 44 7.91 -1.32 -17.37
CA LEU A 44 6.72 -0.96 -18.14
C LEU A 44 6.77 0.52 -18.54
N LEU A 45 7.15 1.42 -17.61
CA LEU A 45 7.29 2.86 -17.88
C LEU A 45 8.51 3.23 -18.74
N GLN A 46 9.46 2.33 -18.94
CA GLN A 46 10.59 2.51 -19.88
C GLN A 46 10.26 1.97 -21.27
N GLY A 47 9.16 1.24 -21.41
CA GLY A 47 8.69 0.71 -22.69
C GLY A 47 8.01 1.79 -23.55
N THR A 48 7.65 1.42 -24.77
CA THR A 48 6.93 2.29 -25.72
C THR A 48 5.48 1.88 -25.92
N ASP A 49 5.03 0.81 -25.28
CA ASP A 49 3.67 0.27 -25.38
C ASP A 49 3.03 0.19 -24.00
N LEU A 50 2.01 0.99 -23.79
CA LEU A 50 1.16 1.01 -22.59
C LEU A 50 -0.27 0.58 -22.91
N SER A 51 -0.46 -0.20 -23.98
CA SER A 51 -1.77 -0.79 -24.28
C SER A 51 -2.30 -1.62 -23.11
N GLU A 52 -3.61 -1.71 -22.98
CA GLU A 52 -4.27 -2.47 -21.92
C GLU A 52 -3.74 -3.92 -21.85
N ASN A 53 -3.62 -4.59 -23.01
CA ASN A 53 -3.08 -5.94 -23.06
C ASN A 53 -1.66 -6.02 -22.52
N ARG A 54 -0.83 -5.04 -22.80
CA ARG A 54 0.56 -4.98 -22.34
C ARG A 54 0.64 -4.77 -20.83
N VAL A 55 -0.15 -3.85 -20.30
CA VAL A 55 -0.23 -3.57 -18.87
C VAL A 55 -0.71 -4.80 -18.09
N MET A 56 -1.78 -5.45 -18.57
CA MET A 56 -2.32 -6.64 -17.92
C MET A 56 -1.39 -7.86 -18.01
N GLN A 57 -0.60 -7.97 -19.08
CA GLN A 57 0.43 -9.02 -19.20
C GLN A 57 1.65 -8.77 -18.27
N ALA A 58 1.97 -7.52 -17.99
CA ALA A 58 3.02 -7.14 -17.05
C ALA A 58 2.61 -7.43 -15.60
N ALA A 59 1.36 -7.20 -15.26
CA ALA A 59 0.81 -7.38 -13.92
C ALA A 59 0.72 -8.87 -13.50
N ALA A 60 0.65 -9.11 -12.19
CA ALA A 60 0.27 -10.40 -11.62
C ALA A 60 -1.17 -10.36 -11.12
N TYR A 61 -1.85 -11.50 -11.15
CA TYR A 61 -3.15 -11.69 -10.53
C TYR A 61 -3.06 -12.80 -9.48
N ASP A 62 -3.49 -12.50 -8.26
CA ASP A 62 -3.54 -13.46 -7.15
C ASP A 62 -5.00 -13.90 -6.92
N GLU A 63 -5.33 -15.15 -7.26
CA GLU A 63 -6.66 -15.72 -7.11
C GLU A 63 -7.14 -15.79 -5.66
N GLU A 64 -6.23 -15.96 -4.70
CA GLU A 64 -6.57 -16.04 -3.27
C GLU A 64 -7.09 -14.71 -2.72
N THR A 65 -6.46 -13.61 -3.13
CA THR A 65 -6.79 -12.26 -2.66
C THR A 65 -7.67 -11.49 -3.63
N ASN A 66 -7.86 -11.99 -4.85
CA ASN A 66 -8.52 -11.31 -5.96
C ASN A 66 -7.88 -9.95 -6.29
N LEU A 67 -6.56 -9.86 -6.16
CA LEU A 67 -5.79 -8.64 -6.31
C LEU A 67 -4.90 -8.69 -7.56
N VAL A 68 -4.97 -7.65 -8.38
CA VAL A 68 -3.99 -7.40 -9.44
C VAL A 68 -2.85 -6.57 -8.87
N THR A 69 -1.61 -6.92 -9.21
CA THR A 69 -0.43 -6.21 -8.70
C THR A 69 0.54 -5.85 -9.81
N LEU A 70 1.08 -4.63 -9.73
CA LEU A 70 2.16 -4.16 -10.60
C LEU A 70 3.31 -3.66 -9.72
N ILE A 71 4.30 -4.53 -9.52
CA ILE A 71 5.36 -4.39 -8.50
C ILE A 71 6.71 -4.54 -9.17
N SER A 72 7.65 -3.63 -8.87
CA SER A 72 9.06 -3.77 -9.25
C SER A 72 9.82 -4.59 -8.21
N GLU A 73 10.80 -5.39 -8.65
CA GLU A 73 11.61 -6.24 -7.75
C GLU A 73 12.80 -5.49 -7.17
N THR A 74 13.38 -4.60 -7.96
CA THR A 74 14.64 -3.94 -7.64
C THR A 74 14.51 -2.43 -7.66
N PRO A 75 15.29 -1.72 -6.81
CA PRO A 75 15.32 -0.26 -6.82
C PRO A 75 15.71 0.32 -8.18
N CYS A 76 14.98 1.35 -8.60
CA CYS A 76 15.23 2.09 -9.84
C CYS A 76 15.94 3.41 -9.57
N ARG A 77 17.08 3.66 -10.23
CA ARG A 77 17.84 4.93 -10.07
C ARG A 77 17.11 6.14 -10.66
N ASN A 78 16.24 5.93 -11.63
CA ASN A 78 15.52 6.98 -12.35
C ASN A 78 14.06 7.14 -11.88
N ALA A 79 13.75 6.76 -10.64
CA ALA A 79 12.38 6.73 -10.11
C ALA A 79 11.60 8.03 -10.40
N ALA A 80 12.12 9.18 -9.95
CA ALA A 80 11.45 10.47 -10.14
C ALA A 80 11.18 10.79 -11.63
N LYS A 81 12.14 10.48 -12.53
CA LYS A 81 11.94 10.71 -13.96
C LYS A 81 10.83 9.85 -14.53
N LEU A 82 10.72 8.60 -14.13
CA LEU A 82 9.67 7.69 -14.59
C LEU A 82 8.30 8.11 -14.05
N LEU A 83 8.21 8.44 -12.76
CA LEU A 83 6.94 8.83 -12.13
C LEU A 83 6.44 10.19 -12.64
N ALA A 84 7.34 11.11 -13.02
CA ALA A 84 6.99 12.39 -13.63
C ALA A 84 6.75 12.31 -15.15
N SER A 85 6.95 11.14 -15.76
CA SER A 85 6.78 11.00 -17.22
C SER A 85 5.31 11.02 -17.63
N PRO A 86 4.99 11.42 -18.88
CA PRO A 86 3.66 11.26 -19.44
C PRO A 86 3.17 9.81 -19.41
N ASP A 87 4.09 8.84 -19.46
CA ASP A 87 3.79 7.40 -19.48
C ASP A 87 3.10 6.95 -18.20
N MET A 88 3.43 7.57 -17.03
CA MET A 88 2.73 7.27 -15.78
C MET A 88 1.25 7.70 -15.83
N ALA A 89 0.97 8.88 -16.38
CA ALA A 89 -0.40 9.37 -16.55
C ALA A 89 -1.16 8.52 -17.58
N GLU A 90 -0.51 8.09 -18.65
CA GLU A 90 -1.07 7.20 -19.67
C GLU A 90 -1.40 5.83 -19.06
N LEU A 91 -0.47 5.22 -18.31
CA LEU A 91 -0.70 3.97 -17.59
C LEU A 91 -1.94 4.07 -16.69
N LEU A 92 -2.05 5.13 -15.88
CA LEU A 92 -3.22 5.32 -15.03
C LEU A 92 -4.50 5.51 -15.83
N SER A 93 -4.45 6.19 -16.97
CA SER A 93 -5.59 6.32 -17.88
C SER A 93 -6.05 4.98 -18.44
N VAL A 94 -5.11 4.05 -18.69
CA VAL A 94 -5.41 2.70 -19.17
C VAL A 94 -6.06 1.88 -18.05
N VAL A 95 -5.45 1.81 -16.87
CA VAL A 95 -5.96 0.96 -15.76
C VAL A 95 -7.29 1.47 -15.20
N ARG A 96 -7.59 2.78 -15.27
CA ARG A 96 -8.89 3.35 -14.88
C ARG A 96 -10.07 2.79 -15.69
N LYS A 97 -9.84 2.27 -16.87
CA LYS A 97 -10.91 1.70 -17.72
C LYS A 97 -11.33 0.30 -17.29
N THR A 98 -10.45 -0.40 -16.59
CA THR A 98 -10.59 -1.82 -16.28
C THR A 98 -10.66 -2.12 -14.79
N MET A 99 -10.19 -1.20 -13.95
CA MET A 99 -10.13 -1.37 -12.50
C MET A 99 -11.19 -0.53 -11.78
N ASP A 100 -11.85 -1.10 -10.77
CA ASP A 100 -12.75 -0.38 -9.87
C ASP A 100 -11.94 0.55 -8.94
N TYR A 101 -10.78 0.06 -8.47
CA TYR A 101 -9.84 0.80 -7.63
C TYR A 101 -8.39 0.53 -8.03
N VAL A 102 -7.59 1.59 -8.02
CA VAL A 102 -6.13 1.52 -8.15
C VAL A 102 -5.52 2.13 -6.89
N ILE A 103 -4.81 1.32 -6.12
CA ILE A 103 -4.07 1.76 -4.93
C ILE A 103 -2.61 1.94 -5.34
N ILE A 104 -2.10 3.15 -5.19
CA ILE A 104 -0.70 3.48 -5.51
C ILE A 104 0.05 3.65 -4.20
N ASP A 105 1.07 2.83 -3.97
CA ASP A 105 1.99 2.98 -2.85
C ASP A 105 3.18 3.84 -3.27
N SER A 106 3.50 4.87 -2.50
CA SER A 106 4.57 5.81 -2.83
C SER A 106 5.69 5.79 -1.80
N SER A 107 6.86 6.30 -2.17
CA SER A 107 7.91 6.65 -1.22
C SER A 107 7.42 7.70 -0.20
N PRO A 108 8.05 7.77 1.01
CA PRO A 108 7.65 8.72 2.05
C PRO A 108 7.73 10.17 1.57
N MET A 109 6.66 10.93 1.78
CA MET A 109 6.64 12.37 1.56
C MET A 109 7.65 13.09 2.47
N GLY A 110 8.16 14.23 2.04
CA GLY A 110 9.20 14.97 2.76
C GLY A 110 10.63 14.47 2.53
N MET A 111 10.79 13.22 2.05
CA MET A 111 12.11 12.69 1.63
C MET A 111 12.32 12.80 0.12
N PHE A 112 11.27 12.66 -0.65
CA PHE A 112 11.29 12.64 -2.12
C PHE A 112 10.04 13.31 -2.68
N ALA A 113 10.16 13.94 -3.86
CA ALA A 113 9.03 14.56 -4.57
C ALA A 113 8.11 13.51 -5.28
N ASP A 114 8.39 12.23 -5.12
CA ASP A 114 7.68 11.16 -5.81
C ASP A 114 6.18 11.14 -5.42
N GLY A 115 5.89 11.38 -4.13
CA GLY A 115 4.52 11.47 -3.61
C GLY A 115 3.73 12.64 -4.21
N ASP A 116 4.37 13.80 -4.39
CA ASP A 116 3.75 14.99 -4.98
C ASP A 116 3.42 14.73 -6.46
N MET A 117 4.35 14.12 -7.21
CA MET A 117 4.16 13.75 -8.62
C MET A 117 2.98 12.79 -8.79
N LEU A 118 2.84 11.81 -7.90
CA LEU A 118 1.75 10.85 -7.92
C LEU A 118 0.42 11.50 -7.51
N ALA A 119 0.42 12.44 -6.57
CA ALA A 119 -0.76 13.20 -6.20
C ALA A 119 -1.32 14.04 -7.36
N ASP A 120 -0.47 14.48 -8.30
CA ASP A 120 -0.92 15.22 -9.49
C ASP A 120 -1.70 14.37 -10.51
N VAL A 121 -1.50 13.06 -10.49
CA VAL A 121 -2.15 12.13 -11.44
C VAL A 121 -3.18 11.20 -10.79
N ALA A 122 -3.24 11.15 -9.47
CA ALA A 122 -4.24 10.41 -8.71
C ALA A 122 -5.56 11.19 -8.58
N ASP A 123 -6.66 10.48 -8.30
CA ASP A 123 -7.96 11.13 -8.00
C ASP A 123 -8.02 11.56 -6.53
N HIS A 124 -7.43 10.75 -5.65
CA HIS A 124 -7.49 10.94 -4.21
C HIS A 124 -6.14 10.62 -3.56
N THR A 125 -5.83 11.33 -2.49
CA THR A 125 -4.63 11.10 -1.67
C THR A 125 -5.01 10.84 -0.22
N LEU A 126 -4.37 9.84 0.38
CA LEU A 126 -4.49 9.47 1.78
C LEU A 126 -3.10 9.51 2.42
N LEU A 127 -2.89 10.38 3.42
CA LEU A 127 -1.62 10.49 4.13
C LEU A 127 -1.56 9.46 5.26
N VAL A 128 -0.54 8.59 5.22
CA VAL A 128 -0.31 7.61 6.29
C VAL A 128 0.78 8.14 7.23
N VAL A 129 0.40 8.42 8.46
CA VAL A 129 1.29 8.93 9.51
C VAL A 129 1.65 7.81 10.47
N ARG A 130 2.94 7.62 10.74
CA ARG A 130 3.39 6.65 11.73
C ARG A 130 3.55 7.32 13.08
N GLN A 131 2.91 6.76 14.12
CA GLN A 131 3.01 7.27 15.48
C GLN A 131 4.47 7.33 15.95
N ASP A 132 4.82 8.40 16.66
CA ASP A 132 6.12 8.65 17.31
C ASP A 132 7.34 8.66 16.35
N VAL A 133 7.11 8.85 15.03
CA VAL A 133 8.17 8.91 14.02
C VAL A 133 8.22 10.26 13.31
N VAL A 134 7.06 10.89 13.10
CA VAL A 134 6.93 12.13 12.32
C VAL A 134 6.46 13.26 13.21
N SER A 135 7.06 14.45 13.08
CA SER A 135 6.62 15.63 13.82
C SER A 135 5.31 16.21 13.29
N ALA A 136 4.60 16.98 14.12
CA ALA A 136 3.38 17.66 13.68
C ALA A 136 3.66 18.71 12.58
N CYS A 137 4.85 19.29 12.57
CA CYS A 137 5.27 20.22 11.52
C CYS A 137 5.38 19.50 10.18
N ASP A 138 6.12 18.39 10.14
CA ASP A 138 6.28 17.60 8.90
C ASP A 138 4.95 17.06 8.38
N ILE A 139 4.00 16.73 9.27
CA ILE A 139 2.65 16.31 8.88
C ILE A 139 1.91 17.48 8.20
N ASN A 140 1.96 18.68 8.78
CA ASN A 140 1.30 19.85 8.21
C ASN A 140 1.94 20.24 6.88
N ASP A 141 3.26 20.21 6.77
CA ASP A 141 3.97 20.48 5.51
C ASP A 141 3.57 19.50 4.41
N ALA A 142 3.41 18.21 4.76
CA ALA A 142 2.92 17.20 3.82
C ALA A 142 1.45 17.43 3.41
N ILE A 143 0.58 17.83 4.35
CA ILE A 143 -0.82 18.17 4.05
C ILE A 143 -0.89 19.38 3.13
N ASP A 144 -0.08 20.41 3.39
CA ASP A 144 -0.04 21.62 2.56
C ASP A 144 0.44 21.30 1.14
N ALA A 145 1.47 20.47 1.00
CA ALA A 145 1.96 20.00 -0.30
C ALA A 145 0.88 19.22 -1.07
N ILE A 146 0.22 18.24 -0.43
CA ILE A 146 -0.87 17.48 -1.04
C ILE A 146 -2.02 18.40 -1.45
N SER A 147 -2.36 19.40 -0.63
CA SER A 147 -3.48 20.29 -0.86
C SER A 147 -3.24 21.26 -2.01
N GLN A 148 -1.99 21.48 -2.41
CA GLN A 148 -1.61 22.23 -3.61
C GLN A 148 -1.71 21.40 -4.90
N GLY A 149 -1.73 20.08 -4.79
CA GLY A 149 -1.87 19.14 -5.91
C GLY A 149 -3.31 19.05 -6.44
N LYS A 150 -3.52 18.19 -7.44
CA LYS A 150 -4.83 18.01 -8.09
C LYS A 150 -5.71 16.97 -7.38
N ALA A 151 -5.10 16.03 -6.66
CA ALA A 151 -5.84 14.97 -5.99
C ALA A 151 -6.68 15.52 -4.82
N THR A 152 -7.87 14.95 -4.62
CA THR A 152 -8.67 15.24 -3.44
C THR A 152 -8.02 14.61 -2.21
N PHE A 153 -7.65 15.43 -1.21
CA PHE A 153 -7.12 14.94 0.06
C PHE A 153 -8.24 14.33 0.91
N LEU A 154 -8.15 13.03 1.19
CA LEU A 154 -9.15 12.29 1.98
C LEU A 154 -8.91 12.39 3.49
N GLY A 155 -7.70 12.77 3.92
CA GLY A 155 -7.32 12.84 5.33
C GLY A 155 -6.10 11.99 5.68
N CYS A 156 -5.89 11.80 6.99
CA CYS A 156 -4.76 11.07 7.54
C CYS A 156 -5.17 9.75 8.18
N VAL A 157 -4.29 8.76 8.08
CA VAL A 157 -4.37 7.49 8.82
C VAL A 157 -3.21 7.39 9.78
N LEU A 158 -3.49 7.36 11.09
CA LEU A 158 -2.47 7.10 12.11
C LEU A 158 -2.18 5.59 12.15
N ASN A 159 -0.98 5.21 11.78
CA ASN A 159 -0.53 3.83 11.70
C ASN A 159 0.43 3.49 12.85
N ASN A 160 0.57 2.19 13.13
CA ASN A 160 1.46 1.66 14.16
C ASN A 160 1.20 2.24 15.55
N MET A 161 -0.09 2.44 15.90
CA MET A 161 -0.48 2.91 17.23
C MET A 161 -0.06 1.90 18.30
N GLN A 162 0.71 2.38 19.29
CA GLN A 162 1.02 1.58 20.47
C GLN A 162 -0.10 1.74 21.50
N THR A 163 -0.85 0.65 21.72
CA THR A 163 -1.99 0.61 22.65
C THR A 163 -1.60 0.77 24.14
N GLY A 164 -0.32 0.91 24.44
CA GLY A 164 0.24 1.11 25.79
C GLY A 164 0.64 2.55 26.12
N SER A 165 0.44 3.52 25.25
CA SER A 165 0.83 4.91 25.52
C SER A 165 -0.10 5.61 26.53
N LEU A 166 0.41 6.63 27.21
CA LEU A 166 -0.26 7.41 28.26
C LEU A 166 -1.70 7.88 27.90
N LEU A 167 -1.99 8.07 26.63
CA LEU A 167 -3.30 8.50 26.12
C LEU A 167 -4.43 7.49 26.43
N SER A 168 -4.16 6.18 26.42
CA SER A 168 -5.13 5.17 26.80
C SER A 168 -5.48 5.20 28.29
N ARG A 169 -4.58 5.77 29.12
CA ARG A 169 -4.77 5.93 30.57
C ARG A 169 -5.53 7.20 30.95
N ILE A 170 -5.46 8.25 30.12
CA ILE A 170 -6.05 9.57 30.42
C ILE A 170 -7.43 9.74 29.82
N SER A 171 -7.74 9.12 28.67
CA SER A 171 -8.99 9.41 27.95
C SER A 171 -10.17 8.50 28.26
N GLY A 172 -10.00 7.43 29.06
CA GLY A 172 -11.10 6.51 29.37
C GLY A 172 -11.82 5.87 28.14
N TYR A 173 -11.42 6.24 26.93
CA TYR A 173 -11.97 5.76 25.69
C TYR A 173 -11.32 4.43 25.31
N ARG A 174 -11.89 3.33 25.83
CA ARG A 174 -11.66 2.00 25.28
C ARG A 174 -12.37 1.91 23.92
N TYR A 175 -11.71 2.28 22.84
CA TYR A 175 -12.09 1.81 21.51
C TYR A 175 -11.72 0.33 21.41
N GLY A 176 -12.66 -0.51 21.83
CA GLY A 176 -12.58 -1.94 21.67
C GLY A 176 -12.82 -2.35 20.21
N TYR A 177 -11.82 -2.24 19.37
CA TYR A 177 -11.81 -2.98 18.11
C TYR A 177 -11.13 -4.33 18.35
N ALA A 178 -11.86 -5.23 19.01
CA ALA A 178 -11.54 -6.64 19.04
C ALA A 178 -11.88 -7.25 17.65
N TYR A 179 -11.02 -7.11 16.68
CA TYR A 179 -11.02 -8.04 15.55
C TYR A 179 -10.35 -9.32 16.02
N GLY A 180 -11.19 -10.26 16.48
CA GLY A 180 -10.78 -11.60 16.81
C GLY A 180 -10.33 -12.36 15.57
N TYR A 181 -9.02 -12.44 15.33
CA TYR A 181 -8.45 -13.52 14.59
C TYR A 181 -8.07 -14.61 15.58
N GLY A 182 -9.03 -15.51 15.81
CA GLY A 182 -8.82 -16.74 16.56
C GLY A 182 -7.94 -17.70 15.76
N TYR A 183 -6.64 -17.69 16.01
CA TYR A 183 -5.81 -18.86 15.73
C TYR A 183 -6.01 -19.85 16.90
N GLY A 184 -6.73 -20.92 16.63
CA GLY A 184 -6.88 -22.04 17.52
C GLY A 184 -5.52 -22.66 17.83
N ARG A 185 -5.08 -22.48 19.06
CA ARG A 185 -3.96 -23.22 19.63
C ARG A 185 -4.54 -24.43 20.33
N GLU A 186 -4.52 -25.58 19.66
CA GLU A 186 -4.79 -26.87 20.30
C GLU A 186 -3.76 -27.12 21.39
N SER A 187 -4.18 -26.98 22.64
CA SER A 187 -3.43 -27.47 23.81
C SER A 187 -3.63 -28.96 23.90
N ARG A 188 -2.62 -29.75 23.51
CA ARG A 188 -2.52 -31.16 23.90
C ARG A 188 -2.34 -31.25 25.41
N GLY A 189 -3.37 -31.73 26.09
CA GLY A 189 -3.32 -32.10 27.49
C GLY A 189 -2.38 -33.27 27.71
N GLY A 190 -1.32 -33.03 28.48
CA GLY A 190 -0.52 -34.09 29.08
C GLY A 190 -1.24 -34.65 30.30
N ARG A 191 -1.59 -35.90 30.22
CA ARG A 191 -2.03 -36.73 31.35
C ARG A 191 -0.86 -36.97 32.29
N SER A 192 -0.94 -36.53 33.52
CA SER A 192 -0.11 -36.99 34.62
C SER A 192 -0.79 -38.22 35.22
N GLU A 193 -0.12 -39.37 35.14
CA GLU A 193 -0.41 -40.58 35.91
C GLU A 193 0.28 -40.47 37.28
N GLU A 194 -0.53 -40.45 38.32
CA GLU A 194 -0.09 -40.85 39.67
C GLU A 194 0.23 -42.33 39.68
N GLY A 195 1.32 -42.69 40.30
CA GLY A 195 1.76 -44.05 40.58
C GLY A 195 2.51 -44.12 41.89
N SER A 196 1.77 -44.54 42.93
CA SER A 196 2.26 -44.96 44.26
C SER A 196 3.52 -45.84 44.24
N ARG A 197 4.49 -45.55 45.02
CA ARG A 197 5.05 -46.31 46.17
C ARG A 197 6.25 -45.64 46.77
#